data_4dda357b0795c192517c8d7096fec1e2
#
_entry.id   4dda357b0795c192517c8d7096fec1e2
#
_cell.length_a   1.000
_cell.length_b   1.000
_cell.length_c   1.000
_cell.angle_alpha   90.00
_cell.angle_beta   90.00
_cell.angle_gamma   90.00
#
_symmetry.space_group_name_H-M   'P 1'
#
loop_
_entity.id
_entity.type
_entity.pdbx_description
1 polymer ?
#
loop_
_entity_poly.entity_id
_entity_poly.type
_entity_poly.pdbx_seq_one_letter_code
_entity_poly.pdbx_strand_id
1 'polypeptide(L)'
;MKENIKSVVVLTAICLVVAALLAVTNFYTAPIIEANKAAAATGSLAEVIPGAAGFEEVELPADAPATVKNLYKETSGLGYVMLLETSSNYSASPMAITVGFGADSKISGILLTNYQESKDFGADYPATYVGQDSALGGVDTVAGVTYSSKAFKDAITDAFNTLINSGLLAAGEKSEEQLIGEVMPLALPGCVNGTGTCVVEEAEASDASITAAYKAKNGCGYIAVVSGANGTLVCGMNAFGEVKCFDLDGNDVTDANADAVTAVQGAFAPLATENLEANTATALRAFDEGVEVELTPVEATGSFGIAVAAFKADLGEEIQYVILTQPFGFGDKTMKMLHVINANGEIVLYKSSELIIDGEYYSAHELTDEAAYRAQFTGLTEATYSDDMTIVAGATITSNAVAASHRAAFEVFNNIKEAA
;
A
#
# COMPACT_ATOMS: atom_id res chain seq x y z
N MET A 1 -56.96 -26.43 -6.51
CA MET A 1 -55.92 -27.47 -6.37
C MET A 1 -55.47 -28.09 -7.70
N LYS A 2 -56.37 -28.58 -8.57
CA LYS A 2 -55.97 -29.23 -9.84
C LYS A 2 -55.28 -28.27 -10.85
N GLU A 3 -55.63 -26.97 -10.91
CA GLU A 3 -54.99 -26.00 -11.81
C GLU A 3 -53.57 -25.63 -11.36
N ASN A 4 -53.33 -25.47 -10.07
CA ASN A 4 -52.00 -25.20 -9.54
C ASN A 4 -51.01 -26.36 -9.79
N ILE A 5 -51.53 -27.60 -9.73
CA ILE A 5 -50.74 -28.81 -10.04
C ILE A 5 -50.34 -28.84 -11.52
N LYS A 6 -51.25 -28.45 -12.43
CA LYS A 6 -50.94 -28.36 -13.86
C LYS A 6 -49.86 -27.32 -14.16
N SER A 7 -49.96 -26.14 -13.52
CA SER A 7 -48.95 -25.06 -13.71
C SER A 7 -47.57 -25.51 -13.22
N VAL A 8 -47.50 -26.19 -12.07
CA VAL A 8 -46.23 -26.71 -11.53
C VAL A 8 -45.63 -27.77 -12.48
N VAL A 9 -46.45 -28.72 -12.97
CA VAL A 9 -45.99 -29.76 -13.90
C VAL A 9 -45.47 -29.14 -15.22
N VAL A 10 -46.20 -28.18 -15.79
CA VAL A 10 -45.75 -27.48 -17.02
C VAL A 10 -44.45 -26.72 -16.78
N LEU A 11 -44.35 -26.00 -15.67
CA LEU A 11 -43.12 -25.23 -15.35
C LEU A 11 -41.92 -26.19 -15.17
N THR A 12 -42.11 -27.27 -14.43
CA THR A 12 -41.06 -28.28 -14.24
C THR A 12 -40.64 -28.92 -15.56
N ALA A 13 -41.58 -29.22 -16.45
CA ALA A 13 -41.26 -29.75 -17.78
C ALA A 13 -40.47 -28.76 -18.64
N ILE A 14 -40.83 -27.47 -18.62
CA ILE A 14 -40.07 -26.43 -19.32
C ILE A 14 -38.64 -26.31 -18.74
N CYS A 15 -38.49 -26.29 -17.41
CA CYS A 15 -37.17 -26.24 -16.77
C CYS A 15 -36.31 -27.46 -17.15
N LEU A 16 -36.87 -28.66 -17.19
CA LEU A 16 -36.16 -29.88 -17.60
C LEU A 16 -35.72 -29.83 -19.07
N VAL A 17 -36.58 -29.36 -19.97
CA VAL A 17 -36.24 -29.21 -21.38
C VAL A 17 -35.14 -28.16 -21.57
N VAL A 18 -35.22 -27.00 -20.90
CA VAL A 18 -34.21 -25.97 -20.97
C VAL A 18 -32.87 -26.47 -20.38
N ALA A 19 -32.92 -27.15 -19.25
CA ALA A 19 -31.70 -27.72 -18.64
C ALA A 19 -31.04 -28.78 -19.55
N ALA A 20 -31.86 -29.64 -20.19
CA ALA A 20 -31.37 -30.62 -21.15
C ALA A 20 -30.75 -29.97 -22.41
N LEU A 21 -31.38 -28.93 -22.94
CA LEU A 21 -30.82 -28.17 -24.07
C LEU A 21 -29.51 -27.49 -23.71
N LEU A 22 -29.43 -26.87 -22.53
CA LEU A 22 -28.19 -26.24 -22.03
C LEU A 22 -27.09 -27.29 -21.83
N ALA A 23 -27.41 -28.42 -21.24
CA ALA A 23 -26.45 -29.52 -21.06
C ALA A 23 -25.91 -30.05 -22.39
N VAL A 24 -26.81 -30.29 -23.39
CA VAL A 24 -26.41 -30.72 -24.73
C VAL A 24 -25.57 -29.67 -25.42
N THR A 25 -25.97 -28.39 -25.36
CA THR A 25 -25.20 -27.30 -25.96
C THR A 25 -23.82 -27.22 -25.31
N ASN A 26 -23.74 -27.27 -23.98
CA ASN A 26 -22.45 -27.20 -23.26
C ASN A 26 -21.58 -28.43 -23.61
N PHE A 27 -22.16 -29.62 -23.73
CA PHE A 27 -21.41 -30.82 -24.10
C PHE A 27 -20.71 -30.70 -25.47
N TYR A 28 -21.34 -30.06 -26.45
CA TYR A 28 -20.75 -29.84 -27.77
C TYR A 28 -19.86 -28.61 -27.84
N THR A 29 -20.18 -27.58 -27.07
CA THR A 29 -19.42 -26.30 -27.13
C THR A 29 -18.20 -26.27 -26.21
N ALA A 30 -18.24 -26.96 -25.07
CA ALA A 30 -17.12 -26.97 -24.13
C ALA A 30 -15.78 -27.41 -24.77
N PRO A 31 -15.71 -28.55 -25.50
CA PRO A 31 -14.45 -28.95 -26.13
C PRO A 31 -13.97 -27.99 -27.22
N ILE A 32 -14.90 -27.31 -27.93
CA ILE A 32 -14.55 -26.30 -28.93
C ILE A 32 -14.03 -25.04 -28.24
N ILE A 33 -14.63 -24.63 -27.15
CA ILE A 33 -14.20 -23.49 -26.33
C ILE A 33 -12.81 -23.77 -25.76
N GLU A 34 -12.58 -24.97 -25.24
CA GLU A 34 -11.26 -25.37 -24.73
C GLU A 34 -10.20 -25.42 -25.84
N ALA A 35 -10.51 -26.00 -26.99
CA ALA A 35 -9.62 -26.01 -28.14
C ALA A 35 -9.30 -24.60 -28.64
N ASN A 36 -10.29 -23.73 -28.72
CA ASN A 36 -10.10 -22.32 -29.13
C ASN A 36 -9.30 -21.54 -28.08
N LYS A 37 -9.52 -21.76 -26.78
CA LYS A 37 -8.72 -21.18 -25.71
C LYS A 37 -7.26 -21.65 -25.79
N ALA A 38 -7.03 -22.95 -26.00
CA ALA A 38 -5.69 -23.50 -26.17
C ALA A 38 -4.98 -22.93 -27.42
N ALA A 39 -5.69 -22.81 -28.54
CA ALA A 39 -5.16 -22.21 -29.76
C ALA A 39 -4.87 -20.71 -29.60
N ALA A 40 -5.74 -19.97 -28.92
CA ALA A 40 -5.55 -18.55 -28.61
C ALA A 40 -4.40 -18.37 -27.63
N ALA A 41 -4.28 -19.23 -26.61
CA ALA A 41 -3.15 -19.23 -25.67
C ALA A 41 -1.83 -19.48 -26.42
N THR A 42 -1.78 -20.49 -27.27
CA THR A 42 -0.57 -20.79 -28.08
C THR A 42 -0.20 -19.61 -28.99
N GLY A 43 -1.18 -18.92 -29.57
CA GLY A 43 -0.95 -17.71 -30.38
C GLY A 43 -0.35 -16.56 -29.56
N SER A 44 -0.90 -16.31 -28.38
CA SER A 44 -0.40 -15.25 -27.47
C SER A 44 0.99 -15.58 -26.91
N LEU A 45 1.32 -16.88 -26.69
CA LEU A 45 2.65 -17.30 -26.26
C LEU A 45 3.71 -17.01 -27.35
N ALA A 46 3.39 -17.27 -28.61
CA ALA A 46 4.30 -17.02 -29.73
C ALA A 46 4.50 -15.51 -30.01
N GLU A 47 3.53 -14.68 -29.65
CA GLU A 47 3.61 -13.22 -29.81
C GLU A 47 4.64 -12.60 -28.85
N VAL A 48 4.78 -13.14 -27.62
CA VAL A 48 5.71 -12.63 -26.62
C VAL A 48 7.12 -13.23 -26.68
N ILE A 49 7.32 -14.35 -27.42
CA ILE A 49 8.64 -14.88 -27.77
C ILE A 49 8.73 -15.04 -29.29
N PRO A 50 9.22 -14.01 -29.99
CA PRO A 50 9.37 -14.08 -31.45
C PRO A 50 10.27 -15.22 -31.89
N GLY A 51 9.78 -16.03 -32.84
CA GLY A 51 10.57 -17.15 -33.37
C GLY A 51 10.43 -18.47 -32.58
N ALA A 52 9.55 -18.52 -31.61
CA ALA A 52 9.28 -19.74 -30.85
C ALA A 52 8.84 -20.90 -31.74
N ALA A 53 9.41 -22.09 -31.48
CA ALA A 53 9.08 -23.34 -32.21
C ALA A 53 7.87 -24.05 -31.58
N GLY A 54 7.67 -23.92 -30.27
CA GLY A 54 6.59 -24.53 -29.52
C GLY A 54 6.73 -24.25 -28.02
N PHE A 55 5.72 -24.66 -27.26
CA PHE A 55 5.70 -24.44 -25.81
C PHE A 55 5.29 -25.72 -25.10
N GLU A 56 5.93 -25.99 -23.97
CA GLU A 56 5.58 -27.05 -23.03
C GLU A 56 5.19 -26.41 -21.69
N GLU A 57 4.07 -26.82 -21.13
CA GLU A 57 3.65 -26.36 -19.81
C GLU A 57 4.56 -26.96 -18.73
N VAL A 58 5.01 -26.11 -17.81
CA VAL A 58 5.87 -26.46 -16.68
C VAL A 58 5.06 -26.31 -15.40
N GLU A 59 5.19 -27.26 -14.48
CA GLU A 59 4.54 -27.19 -13.18
C GLU A 59 5.06 -25.99 -12.38
N LEU A 60 4.12 -25.22 -11.83
CA LEU A 60 4.45 -24.08 -10.99
C LEU A 60 5.02 -24.53 -9.65
N PRO A 61 6.00 -23.80 -9.08
CA PRO A 61 6.44 -24.01 -7.71
C PRO A 61 5.28 -23.91 -6.72
N ALA A 62 5.34 -24.68 -5.64
CA ALA A 62 4.26 -24.70 -4.63
C ALA A 62 4.08 -23.35 -3.90
N ASP A 63 5.10 -22.52 -3.91
CA ASP A 63 5.16 -21.16 -3.32
C ASP A 63 4.96 -20.04 -4.35
N ALA A 64 4.56 -20.39 -5.59
CA ALA A 64 4.29 -19.38 -6.61
C ALA A 64 3.16 -18.44 -6.18
N PRO A 65 3.30 -17.12 -6.36
CA PRO A 65 2.26 -16.15 -6.06
C PRO A 65 0.95 -16.45 -6.80
N ALA A 66 -0.19 -16.11 -6.18
CA ALA A 66 -1.51 -16.34 -6.76
C ALA A 66 -1.75 -15.57 -8.08
N THR A 67 -0.95 -14.56 -8.36
CA THR A 67 -0.92 -13.80 -9.62
C THR A 67 -0.42 -14.63 -10.79
N VAL A 68 0.46 -15.61 -10.56
CA VAL A 68 1.01 -16.50 -11.58
C VAL A 68 0.06 -17.66 -11.81
N LYS A 69 -0.44 -17.83 -13.04
CA LYS A 69 -1.41 -18.88 -13.39
C LYS A 69 -0.79 -20.07 -14.10
N ASN A 70 0.05 -19.83 -15.08
CA ASN A 70 0.71 -20.88 -15.85
C ASN A 70 2.12 -20.47 -16.21
N LEU A 71 3.00 -21.43 -16.31
CA LEU A 71 4.38 -21.31 -16.80
C LEU A 71 4.58 -22.23 -18.00
N TYR A 72 5.14 -21.69 -19.07
CA TYR A 72 5.51 -22.42 -20.28
C TYR A 72 6.99 -22.25 -20.57
N LYS A 73 7.64 -23.32 -20.97
CA LYS A 73 8.99 -23.32 -21.49
C LYS A 73 8.94 -23.38 -23.00
N GLU A 74 9.68 -22.53 -23.68
CA GLU A 74 9.87 -22.60 -25.11
C GLU A 74 10.80 -23.78 -25.49
N THR A 75 10.41 -24.59 -26.50
CA THR A 75 11.02 -25.90 -26.79
C THR A 75 12.41 -25.82 -27.43
N SER A 76 12.76 -24.71 -28.06
CA SER A 76 14.11 -24.49 -28.65
C SER A 76 15.06 -23.75 -27.70
N GLY A 77 14.63 -23.40 -26.50
CA GLY A 77 15.46 -22.78 -25.48
C GLY A 77 15.52 -21.26 -25.57
N LEU A 78 14.59 -20.61 -26.28
CA LEU A 78 14.53 -19.15 -26.37
C LEU A 78 14.09 -18.47 -25.05
N GLY A 79 13.40 -19.21 -24.15
CA GLY A 79 13.03 -18.68 -22.85
C GLY A 79 11.76 -19.29 -22.29
N TYR A 80 11.00 -18.47 -21.54
CA TYR A 80 9.81 -18.86 -20.79
C TYR A 80 8.66 -17.89 -21.02
N VAL A 81 7.43 -18.38 -20.93
CA VAL A 81 6.24 -17.52 -20.96
C VAL A 81 5.43 -17.75 -19.70
N MET A 82 4.96 -16.68 -19.09
CA MET A 82 4.03 -16.74 -17.97
C MET A 82 2.70 -16.09 -18.31
N LEU A 83 1.63 -16.73 -17.85
CA LEU A 83 0.29 -16.15 -17.80
C LEU A 83 0.05 -15.63 -16.39
N LEU A 84 -0.33 -14.36 -16.29
CA LEU A 84 -0.57 -13.68 -15.02
C LEU A 84 -1.98 -13.15 -14.96
N GLU A 85 -2.55 -13.14 -13.77
CA GLU A 85 -3.80 -12.44 -13.47
C GLU A 85 -3.62 -11.59 -12.23
N THR A 86 -3.93 -10.31 -12.34
CA THR A 86 -3.89 -9.37 -11.21
C THR A 86 -5.07 -8.42 -11.28
N SER A 87 -5.41 -7.78 -10.17
CA SER A 87 -6.47 -6.77 -10.14
C SER A 87 -6.06 -5.60 -9.26
N SER A 88 -6.44 -4.41 -9.66
CA SER A 88 -6.49 -3.27 -8.75
C SER A 88 -7.83 -3.24 -8.01
N ASN A 89 -7.97 -2.38 -7.01
CA ASN A 89 -9.24 -2.19 -6.31
C ASN A 89 -10.31 -1.45 -7.15
N TYR A 90 -10.02 -1.17 -8.44
CA TYR A 90 -10.85 -0.35 -9.33
C TYR A 90 -11.48 -1.12 -10.49
N SER A 91 -11.33 -2.44 -10.52
CA SER A 91 -11.98 -3.30 -11.50
C SER A 91 -12.57 -4.56 -10.87
N ALA A 92 -13.74 -4.98 -11.36
CA ALA A 92 -14.36 -6.25 -11.00
C ALA A 92 -13.79 -7.45 -11.78
N SER A 93 -12.99 -7.19 -12.82
CA SER A 93 -12.37 -8.20 -13.68
C SER A 93 -10.85 -8.09 -13.62
N PRO A 94 -10.13 -9.20 -13.38
CA PRO A 94 -8.67 -9.16 -13.33
C PRO A 94 -8.08 -8.78 -14.69
N MET A 95 -6.93 -8.09 -14.65
CA MET A 95 -6.05 -7.92 -15.80
C MET A 95 -5.43 -9.28 -16.13
N ALA A 96 -5.47 -9.69 -17.38
CA ALA A 96 -4.80 -10.89 -17.86
C ALA A 96 -3.58 -10.48 -18.71
N ILE A 97 -2.40 -10.91 -18.28
CA ILE A 97 -1.10 -10.53 -18.85
C ILE A 97 -0.39 -11.81 -19.33
N THR A 98 0.10 -11.78 -20.56
CA THR A 98 1.03 -12.78 -21.07
C THR A 98 2.40 -12.12 -21.18
N VAL A 99 3.42 -12.67 -20.52
CA VAL A 99 4.77 -12.11 -20.53
C VAL A 99 5.78 -13.18 -20.95
N GLY A 100 6.62 -12.84 -21.93
CA GLY A 100 7.74 -13.66 -22.38
C GLY A 100 9.05 -13.21 -21.76
N PHE A 101 9.87 -14.15 -21.35
CA PHE A 101 11.20 -13.96 -20.79
C PHE A 101 12.23 -14.64 -21.68
N GLY A 102 13.19 -13.90 -22.21
CA GLY A 102 14.28 -14.43 -23.01
C GLY A 102 15.30 -15.21 -22.17
N ALA A 103 16.12 -15.99 -22.84
CA ALA A 103 17.26 -16.68 -22.22
C ALA A 103 18.32 -15.72 -21.64
N ASP A 104 18.26 -14.44 -22.01
CA ASP A 104 19.08 -13.34 -21.46
C ASP A 104 18.51 -12.75 -20.16
N SER A 105 17.49 -13.39 -19.58
CA SER A 105 16.79 -12.95 -18.35
C SER A 105 16.06 -11.61 -18.49
N LYS A 106 15.70 -11.20 -19.70
CA LYS A 106 14.95 -9.98 -19.98
C LYS A 106 13.57 -10.28 -20.54
N ILE A 107 12.65 -9.34 -20.38
CA ILE A 107 11.33 -9.43 -21.00
C ILE A 107 11.47 -9.33 -22.51
N SER A 108 11.09 -10.37 -23.24
CA SER A 108 11.12 -10.45 -24.72
C SER A 108 9.86 -9.87 -25.37
N GLY A 109 8.74 -9.92 -24.65
CA GLY A 109 7.45 -9.40 -25.10
C GLY A 109 6.43 -9.44 -24.00
N ILE A 110 5.41 -8.60 -24.12
CA ILE A 110 4.31 -8.52 -23.15
C ILE A 110 3.01 -8.22 -23.86
N LEU A 111 1.95 -8.90 -23.48
CA LEU A 111 0.61 -8.75 -24.05
C LEU A 111 -0.42 -8.63 -22.91
N LEU A 112 -1.19 -7.56 -22.94
CA LEU A 112 -2.32 -7.36 -22.04
C LEU A 112 -3.60 -7.78 -22.76
N THR A 113 -4.17 -8.92 -22.37
CA THR A 113 -5.30 -9.54 -23.06
C THR A 113 -6.66 -9.21 -22.46
N ASN A 114 -6.68 -8.77 -21.20
CA ASN A 114 -7.89 -8.27 -20.55
C ASN A 114 -7.52 -7.06 -19.67
N TYR A 115 -8.17 -5.93 -19.95
CA TYR A 115 -8.02 -4.71 -19.16
C TYR A 115 -9.38 -4.00 -19.06
N GLN A 116 -9.92 -3.97 -17.86
CA GLN A 116 -11.25 -3.38 -17.59
C GLN A 116 -11.21 -2.45 -16.36
N GLU A 117 -10.08 -1.79 -16.19
CA GLU A 117 -9.91 -0.80 -15.13
C GLU A 117 -10.68 0.49 -15.43
N SER A 118 -11.06 1.24 -14.41
CA SER A 118 -11.82 2.49 -14.57
C SER A 118 -11.04 3.60 -15.28
N LYS A 119 -9.70 3.52 -15.26
CA LYS A 119 -8.80 4.42 -15.98
C LYS A 119 -7.74 3.61 -16.72
N ASP A 120 -7.36 4.07 -17.89
CA ASP A 120 -6.34 3.47 -18.74
C ASP A 120 -4.96 4.05 -18.42
N PHE A 121 -3.95 3.19 -18.25
CA PHE A 121 -2.55 3.60 -18.11
C PHE A 121 -1.84 3.81 -19.47
N GLY A 122 -2.56 3.69 -20.59
CA GLY A 122 -2.05 3.86 -21.95
C GLY A 122 -1.58 2.56 -22.58
N ALA A 123 -1.87 2.42 -23.88
CA ALA A 123 -1.53 1.20 -24.63
C ALA A 123 -0.03 0.95 -24.71
N ASP A 124 0.81 1.99 -24.61
CA ASP A 124 2.26 1.90 -24.67
C ASP A 124 2.91 1.50 -23.35
N TYR A 125 2.20 1.58 -22.23
CA TYR A 125 2.78 1.28 -20.91
C TYR A 125 3.31 -0.15 -20.80
N PRO A 126 2.61 -1.22 -21.21
CA PRO A 126 3.18 -2.57 -21.21
C PRO A 126 4.47 -2.70 -22.04
N ALA A 127 4.58 -1.96 -23.13
CA ALA A 127 5.77 -2.01 -23.98
C ALA A 127 7.04 -1.44 -23.31
N THR A 128 6.90 -0.58 -22.28
CA THR A 128 8.05 -0.06 -21.52
C THR A 128 8.81 -1.13 -20.76
N TYR A 129 8.18 -2.28 -20.52
CA TYR A 129 8.78 -3.41 -19.83
C TYR A 129 9.66 -4.27 -20.75
N VAL A 130 9.48 -4.20 -22.08
CA VAL A 130 10.26 -5.02 -23.02
C VAL A 130 11.74 -4.62 -22.96
N GLY A 131 12.61 -5.62 -22.81
CA GLY A 131 14.05 -5.42 -22.63
C GLY A 131 14.49 -5.14 -21.19
N GLN A 132 13.56 -4.99 -20.25
CA GLN A 132 13.88 -4.88 -18.82
C GLN A 132 14.21 -6.25 -18.22
N ASP A 133 15.12 -6.26 -17.25
CA ASP A 133 15.39 -7.40 -16.38
C ASP A 133 14.57 -7.32 -15.08
N SER A 134 14.83 -8.19 -14.12
CA SER A 134 14.06 -8.24 -12.86
C SER A 134 14.21 -7.00 -11.97
N ALA A 135 15.20 -6.13 -12.22
CA ALA A 135 15.34 -4.87 -11.51
C ALA A 135 14.28 -3.85 -11.92
N LEU A 136 13.72 -3.96 -13.15
CA LEU A 136 12.69 -3.05 -13.69
C LEU A 136 13.05 -1.55 -13.55
N GLY A 137 14.35 -1.23 -13.68
CA GLY A 137 14.91 0.09 -13.40
C GLY A 137 14.46 1.21 -14.34
N GLY A 138 13.90 0.86 -15.50
CA GLY A 138 13.39 1.83 -16.48
C GLY A 138 11.87 1.99 -16.45
N VAL A 139 11.17 1.45 -15.44
CA VAL A 139 9.69 1.41 -15.43
C VAL A 139 9.12 1.98 -14.13
N ASP A 140 8.38 3.08 -14.27
CA ASP A 140 7.64 3.71 -13.18
C ASP A 140 6.14 3.42 -13.25
N THR A 141 5.44 3.67 -12.15
CA THR A 141 3.97 3.68 -12.13
C THR A 141 3.43 4.93 -12.84
N VAL A 142 2.22 4.83 -13.41
CA VAL A 142 1.61 5.94 -14.16
C VAL A 142 0.85 6.86 -13.21
N ALA A 143 1.19 8.15 -13.21
CA ALA A 143 0.52 9.16 -12.40
C ALA A 143 -0.99 9.21 -12.70
N GLY A 144 -1.81 9.22 -11.65
CA GLY A 144 -3.28 9.22 -11.76
C GLY A 144 -3.92 7.86 -12.07
N VAL A 145 -3.10 6.83 -12.34
CA VAL A 145 -3.49 5.42 -12.52
C VAL A 145 -2.59 4.50 -11.69
N THR A 146 -2.06 5.02 -10.61
CA THR A 146 -1.03 4.38 -9.78
C THR A 146 -1.41 2.97 -9.31
N TYR A 147 -2.65 2.77 -8.89
CA TYR A 147 -3.11 1.45 -8.40
C TYR A 147 -3.07 0.38 -9.49
N SER A 148 -3.59 0.69 -10.69
CA SER A 148 -3.62 -0.27 -11.79
C SER A 148 -2.22 -0.53 -12.36
N SER A 149 -1.40 0.53 -12.53
CA SER A 149 -0.03 0.39 -13.02
C SER A 149 0.88 -0.31 -12.01
N LYS A 150 0.66 -0.08 -10.69
CA LYS A 150 1.35 -0.82 -9.63
C LYS A 150 0.96 -2.30 -9.64
N ALA A 151 -0.33 -2.63 -9.67
CA ALA A 151 -0.79 -4.01 -9.73
C ALA A 151 -0.20 -4.75 -10.95
N PHE A 152 -0.06 -4.06 -12.09
CA PHE A 152 0.61 -4.60 -13.27
C PHE A 152 2.11 -4.83 -13.01
N LYS A 153 2.83 -3.85 -12.45
CA LYS A 153 4.25 -3.96 -12.11
C LYS A 153 4.51 -5.08 -11.09
N ASP A 154 3.68 -5.16 -10.06
CA ASP A 154 3.79 -6.20 -9.03
C ASP A 154 3.62 -7.61 -9.64
N ALA A 155 2.67 -7.80 -10.56
CA ALA A 155 2.48 -9.08 -11.25
C ALA A 155 3.70 -9.47 -12.10
N ILE A 156 4.34 -8.51 -12.78
CA ILE A 156 5.59 -8.76 -13.51
C ILE A 156 6.73 -9.12 -12.56
N THR A 157 6.81 -8.44 -11.41
CA THR A 157 7.78 -8.75 -10.34
C THR A 157 7.57 -10.16 -9.79
N ASP A 158 6.33 -10.57 -9.54
CA ASP A 158 5.99 -11.92 -9.12
C ASP A 158 6.44 -12.98 -10.13
N ALA A 159 6.28 -12.69 -11.42
CA ALA A 159 6.74 -13.58 -12.49
C ALA A 159 8.26 -13.74 -12.49
N PHE A 160 9.02 -12.64 -12.40
CA PHE A 160 10.47 -12.70 -12.27
C PHE A 160 10.90 -13.47 -11.03
N ASN A 161 10.33 -13.17 -9.87
CA ASN A 161 10.66 -13.86 -8.62
C ASN A 161 10.42 -15.37 -8.72
N THR A 162 9.32 -15.78 -9.34
CA THR A 162 9.01 -17.18 -9.55
C THR A 162 10.09 -17.88 -10.41
N LEU A 163 10.54 -17.25 -11.49
CA LEU A 163 11.57 -17.82 -12.37
C LEU A 163 12.95 -17.81 -11.73
N ILE A 164 13.31 -16.75 -11.00
CA ILE A 164 14.60 -16.62 -10.32
C ILE A 164 14.69 -17.64 -9.17
N ASN A 165 13.65 -17.72 -8.32
CA ASN A 165 13.62 -18.69 -7.22
C ASN A 165 13.65 -20.14 -7.69
N SER A 166 13.12 -20.40 -8.90
CA SER A 166 13.22 -21.72 -9.57
C SER A 166 14.57 -21.96 -10.26
N GLY A 167 15.48 -21.00 -10.25
CA GLY A 167 16.79 -21.11 -10.94
C GLY A 167 16.70 -21.08 -12.47
N LEU A 168 15.59 -20.59 -13.02
CA LEU A 168 15.34 -20.54 -14.46
C LEU A 168 15.82 -19.24 -15.11
N LEU A 169 15.92 -18.15 -14.35
CA LEU A 169 16.49 -16.86 -14.77
C LEU A 169 17.50 -16.36 -13.74
N ALA A 170 18.40 -15.47 -14.18
CA ALA A 170 19.28 -14.71 -13.31
C ALA A 170 18.57 -13.43 -12.84
N ALA A 171 18.86 -13.01 -11.60
CA ALA A 171 18.39 -11.72 -11.08
C ALA A 171 19.14 -10.57 -11.78
N GLY A 172 18.44 -9.49 -12.08
CA GLY A 172 19.04 -8.23 -12.52
C GLY A 172 19.68 -7.48 -11.34
N GLU A 173 20.60 -6.59 -11.65
CA GLU A 173 21.24 -5.73 -10.64
C GLU A 173 20.40 -4.45 -10.47
N LYS A 174 19.99 -4.17 -9.21
CA LYS A 174 19.30 -2.93 -8.88
C LYS A 174 20.29 -1.78 -8.77
N SER A 175 19.89 -0.61 -9.24
CA SER A 175 20.66 0.62 -8.99
C SER A 175 20.60 1.02 -7.51
N GLU A 176 21.57 1.80 -7.06
CA GLU A 176 21.57 2.35 -5.69
C GLU A 176 20.28 3.14 -5.39
N GLU A 177 19.81 3.93 -6.34
CA GLU A 177 18.55 4.68 -6.22
C GLU A 177 17.33 3.77 -6.00
N GLN A 178 17.27 2.63 -6.70
CA GLN A 178 16.21 1.63 -6.50
C GLN A 178 16.28 0.99 -5.11
N LEU A 179 17.48 0.65 -4.63
CA LEU A 179 17.69 0.09 -3.30
C LEU A 179 17.30 1.12 -2.22
N ILE A 180 17.68 2.38 -2.38
CA ILE A 180 17.24 3.46 -1.49
C ILE A 180 15.71 3.53 -1.44
N GLY A 181 15.04 3.52 -2.60
CA GLY A 181 13.58 3.56 -2.67
C GLY A 181 12.89 2.38 -1.99
N GLU A 182 13.49 1.19 -2.01
CA GLU A 182 12.98 0.00 -1.33
C GLU A 182 13.18 0.05 0.19
N VAL A 183 14.23 0.74 0.66
CA VAL A 183 14.55 0.87 2.08
C VAL A 183 13.81 2.03 2.76
N MET A 184 13.44 3.09 2.02
CA MET A 184 12.69 4.23 2.58
C MET A 184 11.45 3.83 3.39
N PRO A 185 10.58 2.88 2.94
CA PRO A 185 9.44 2.40 3.72
C PRO A 185 9.81 1.72 5.04
N LEU A 186 11.00 1.13 5.13
CA LEU A 186 11.51 0.51 6.36
C LEU A 186 11.98 1.58 7.35
N ALA A 187 12.67 2.60 6.82
CA ALA A 187 13.20 3.69 7.63
C ALA A 187 12.09 4.58 8.23
N LEU A 188 11.04 4.85 7.47
CA LEU A 188 9.90 5.67 7.91
C LEU A 188 8.56 5.08 7.42
N PRO A 189 8.04 4.02 8.05
CA PRO A 189 6.78 3.37 7.65
C PRO A 189 5.58 4.31 7.58
N GLY A 190 5.56 5.37 8.40
CA GLY A 190 4.49 6.36 8.42
C GLY A 190 4.33 7.17 7.12
N CYS A 191 5.37 7.23 6.26
CA CYS A 191 5.30 7.93 4.98
C CYS A 191 4.62 7.11 3.86
N VAL A 192 4.26 5.85 4.14
CA VAL A 192 3.75 4.91 3.14
C VAL A 192 2.25 5.08 2.94
N ASN A 193 1.84 5.24 1.69
CA ASN A 193 0.42 5.30 1.32
C ASN A 193 -0.21 3.90 1.15
N GLY A 194 -1.49 3.87 0.78
CA GLY A 194 -2.22 2.62 0.53
C GLY A 194 -1.70 1.76 -0.63
N THR A 195 -0.77 2.27 -1.44
CA THR A 195 -0.09 1.51 -2.50
C THR A 195 1.27 0.96 -2.08
N GLY A 196 1.72 1.21 -0.86
CA GLY A 196 3.03 0.79 -0.36
C GLY A 196 4.19 1.68 -0.83
N THR A 197 3.90 2.91 -1.27
CA THR A 197 4.89 3.87 -1.74
C THR A 197 5.07 4.99 -0.72
N CYS A 198 6.32 5.38 -0.44
CA CYS A 198 6.60 6.58 0.36
C CYS A 198 6.16 7.84 -0.39
N VAL A 199 5.29 8.62 0.24
CA VAL A 199 4.82 9.90 -0.29
C VAL A 199 5.60 11.02 0.38
N VAL A 200 6.66 11.44 -0.29
CA VAL A 200 7.63 12.40 0.23
C VAL A 200 7.81 13.59 -0.73
N GLU A 201 8.42 14.63 -0.24
CA GLU A 201 8.93 15.77 -1.01
C GLU A 201 10.40 16.02 -0.62
N GLU A 202 11.18 16.58 -1.54
CA GLU A 202 12.57 16.94 -1.26
C GLU A 202 12.65 17.94 -0.09
N ALA A 203 13.66 17.77 0.75
CA ALA A 203 13.95 18.62 1.88
C ALA A 203 15.42 19.04 1.85
N GLU A 204 15.73 20.19 2.46
CA GLU A 204 17.10 20.63 2.64
C GLU A 204 17.66 20.06 3.96
N ALA A 205 18.91 19.62 3.93
CA ALA A 205 19.66 19.21 5.11
C ALA A 205 21.01 19.92 5.12
N SER A 206 21.41 20.41 6.29
CA SER A 206 22.64 21.21 6.44
C SER A 206 23.90 20.39 6.70
N ASP A 207 23.76 19.08 6.97
CA ASP A 207 24.90 18.20 7.24
C ASP A 207 25.51 17.65 5.96
N ALA A 208 26.84 17.72 5.84
CA ALA A 208 27.56 17.31 4.63
C ALA A 208 27.56 15.79 4.37
N SER A 209 27.27 14.96 5.38
CA SER A 209 27.12 13.51 5.22
C SER A 209 25.79 13.10 4.61
N ILE A 210 24.79 14.00 4.62
CA ILE A 210 23.47 13.78 4.02
C ILE A 210 23.52 14.14 2.54
N THR A 211 23.38 13.12 1.69
CA THR A 211 23.44 13.28 0.23
C THR A 211 22.09 13.54 -0.41
N ALA A 212 21.00 13.10 0.24
CA ALA A 212 19.64 13.44 -0.13
C ALA A 212 18.75 13.47 1.12
N ALA A 213 17.74 14.33 1.11
CA ALA A 213 16.82 14.49 2.22
C ALA A 213 15.39 14.64 1.72
N TYR A 214 14.45 14.07 2.46
CA TYR A 214 13.04 14.07 2.13
C TYR A 214 12.18 14.32 3.37
N LYS A 215 11.08 15.03 3.19
CA LYS A 215 10.03 15.22 4.19
C LYS A 215 8.81 14.39 3.81
N ALA A 216 8.27 13.63 4.73
CA ALA A 216 6.99 12.95 4.54
C ALA A 216 5.86 13.96 4.37
N LYS A 217 5.06 13.86 3.29
CA LYS A 217 3.97 14.83 3.01
C LYS A 217 2.88 14.84 4.06
N ASN A 218 2.73 13.76 4.82
CA ASN A 218 1.82 13.70 5.96
C ASN A 218 2.44 14.17 7.27
N GLY A 219 3.67 14.66 7.26
CA GLY A 219 4.31 15.24 8.45
C GLY A 219 4.77 14.22 9.51
N CYS A 220 4.74 12.90 9.23
CA CYS A 220 5.15 11.88 10.18
C CYS A 220 6.67 11.84 10.43
N GLY A 221 7.47 12.56 9.63
CA GLY A 221 8.92 12.61 9.82
C GLY A 221 9.70 12.93 8.56
N TYR A 222 10.97 12.58 8.59
CA TYR A 222 11.98 12.88 7.57
C TYR A 222 12.77 11.63 7.21
N ILE A 223 13.27 11.57 5.97
CA ILE A 223 14.20 10.53 5.52
C ILE A 223 15.47 11.23 5.03
N ALA A 224 16.62 10.70 5.42
CA ALA A 224 17.92 11.12 4.93
C ALA A 224 18.66 9.93 4.31
N VAL A 225 19.30 10.18 3.17
CA VAL A 225 20.32 9.29 2.61
C VAL A 225 21.67 9.79 3.10
N VAL A 226 22.38 8.97 3.86
CA VAL A 226 23.61 9.34 4.55
C VAL A 226 24.79 8.54 4.02
N SER A 227 25.90 9.20 3.71
CA SER A 227 27.16 8.53 3.41
C SER A 227 27.82 8.06 4.72
N GLY A 228 27.64 6.78 5.04
CA GLY A 228 28.27 6.14 6.20
C GLY A 228 29.66 5.59 5.89
N ALA A 229 30.40 5.23 6.93
CA ALA A 229 31.73 4.63 6.80
C ALA A 229 31.76 3.31 6.03
N ASN A 230 30.66 2.56 6.05
CA ASN A 230 30.49 1.25 5.43
C ASN A 230 29.57 1.25 4.21
N GLY A 231 29.24 2.41 3.66
CA GLY A 231 28.37 2.57 2.50
C GLY A 231 27.20 3.52 2.75
N THR A 232 26.26 3.51 1.82
CA THR A 232 25.07 4.36 1.88
C THR A 232 24.07 3.81 2.90
N LEU A 233 23.52 4.69 3.72
CA LEU A 233 22.48 4.42 4.71
C LEU A 233 21.21 5.18 4.36
N VAL A 234 20.06 4.60 4.64
CA VAL A 234 18.75 5.28 4.62
C VAL A 234 18.26 5.41 6.04
N CYS A 235 18.21 6.63 6.54
CA CYS A 235 17.82 6.92 7.92
C CYS A 235 16.49 7.65 7.95
N GLY A 236 15.51 7.15 8.71
CA GLY A 236 14.23 7.80 8.96
C GLY A 236 14.19 8.41 10.35
N MET A 237 13.79 9.67 10.45
CA MET A 237 13.48 10.34 11.72
C MET A 237 11.97 10.51 11.85
N ASN A 238 11.38 9.96 12.89
CA ASN A 238 9.95 10.12 13.17
C ASN A 238 9.62 11.53 13.69
N ALA A 239 8.33 11.83 13.86
CA ALA A 239 7.87 13.13 14.36
C ALA A 239 8.28 13.41 15.82
N PHE A 240 8.75 12.41 16.55
CA PHE A 240 9.20 12.51 17.96
C PHE A 240 10.73 12.67 18.07
N GLY A 241 11.45 12.73 16.92
CA GLY A 241 12.90 12.94 16.88
C GLY A 241 13.74 11.67 17.03
N GLU A 242 13.10 10.48 17.06
CA GLU A 242 13.81 9.21 17.08
C GLU A 242 14.25 8.82 15.66
N VAL A 243 15.45 8.26 15.54
CA VAL A 243 16.05 7.90 14.25
C VAL A 243 16.29 6.41 14.18
N LYS A 244 15.98 5.82 13.02
CA LYS A 244 16.39 4.48 12.60
C LYS A 244 17.17 4.57 11.30
N CYS A 245 18.26 3.82 11.21
CA CYS A 245 19.11 3.75 10.02
C CYS A 245 19.18 2.32 9.49
N PHE A 246 19.06 2.17 8.19
CA PHE A 246 19.11 0.90 7.47
C PHE A 246 20.22 0.94 6.41
N ASP A 247 20.88 -0.21 6.20
CA ASP A 247 21.71 -0.41 5.02
C ASP A 247 20.84 -0.67 3.77
N LEU A 248 21.49 -0.75 2.60
CA LEU A 248 20.77 -0.97 1.33
C LEU A 248 20.22 -2.40 1.18
N ASP A 249 20.62 -3.32 2.05
CA ASP A 249 20.03 -4.66 2.15
C ASP A 249 18.80 -4.71 3.07
N GLY A 250 18.44 -3.58 3.68
CA GLY A 250 17.27 -3.43 4.56
C GLY A 250 17.51 -3.90 5.99
N ASN A 251 18.77 -4.10 6.41
CA ASN A 251 19.09 -4.43 7.80
C ASN A 251 19.08 -3.16 8.65
N ASP A 252 18.50 -3.25 9.85
CA ASP A 252 18.60 -2.17 10.85
C ASP A 252 20.03 -2.13 11.38
N VAL A 253 20.71 -1.02 11.15
CA VAL A 253 22.10 -0.77 11.55
C VAL A 253 22.23 0.46 12.45
N THR A 254 21.15 0.90 13.08
CA THR A 254 21.04 2.10 13.90
C THR A 254 22.11 2.16 14.98
N ASP A 255 22.25 1.10 15.79
CA ASP A 255 23.20 1.05 16.90
C ASP A 255 24.67 1.15 16.46
N ALA A 256 24.97 0.68 15.25
CA ALA A 256 26.31 0.71 14.68
C ALA A 256 26.69 2.06 14.02
N ASN A 257 25.72 2.99 13.85
CA ASN A 257 25.89 4.22 13.10
C ASN A 257 25.44 5.47 13.88
N ALA A 258 25.90 5.63 15.12
CA ALA A 258 25.55 6.75 16.01
C ALA A 258 25.86 8.12 15.40
N ASP A 259 26.90 8.24 14.55
CA ASP A 259 27.24 9.47 13.86
C ASP A 259 26.16 9.86 12.84
N ALA A 260 25.64 8.90 12.09
CA ALA A 260 24.53 9.12 11.15
C ALA A 260 23.24 9.53 11.89
N VAL A 261 22.93 8.86 13.01
CA VAL A 261 21.80 9.24 13.89
C VAL A 261 21.92 10.69 14.33
N THR A 262 23.11 11.10 14.83
CA THR A 262 23.36 12.46 15.29
C THR A 262 23.25 13.48 14.18
N ALA A 263 23.78 13.18 12.99
CA ALA A 263 23.70 14.05 11.80
C ALA A 263 22.24 14.29 11.38
N VAL A 264 21.43 13.23 11.32
CA VAL A 264 20.01 13.30 10.96
C VAL A 264 19.20 14.07 12.00
N GLN A 265 19.38 13.79 13.29
CA GLN A 265 18.73 14.55 14.36
C GLN A 265 19.10 16.04 14.30
N GLY A 266 20.39 16.37 14.14
CA GLY A 266 20.86 17.75 14.04
C GLY A 266 20.28 18.49 12.83
N ALA A 267 20.19 17.83 11.68
CA ALA A 267 19.68 18.40 10.45
C ALA A 267 18.17 18.75 10.52
N PHE A 268 17.36 17.92 11.19
CA PHE A 268 15.90 18.08 11.19
C PHE A 268 15.30 18.61 12.49
N ALA A 269 16.06 18.79 13.57
CA ALA A 269 15.56 19.31 14.83
C ALA A 269 14.85 20.68 14.70
N PRO A 270 15.32 21.66 13.90
CA PRO A 270 14.60 22.93 13.73
C PRO A 270 13.20 22.75 13.12
N LEU A 271 13.09 21.86 12.12
CA LEU A 271 11.84 21.58 11.43
C LEU A 271 10.86 20.80 12.33
N ALA A 272 11.36 19.91 13.18
CA ALA A 272 10.56 19.21 14.17
C ALA A 272 9.94 20.19 15.19
N THR A 273 10.68 21.23 15.59
CA THR A 273 10.20 22.29 16.49
C THR A 273 9.06 23.10 15.85
N GLU A 274 9.20 23.49 14.59
CA GLU A 274 8.18 24.21 13.83
C GLU A 274 6.89 23.40 13.70
N ASN A 275 7.02 22.10 13.39
CA ASN A 275 5.87 21.19 13.31
C ASN A 275 5.18 21.03 14.68
N LEU A 276 5.94 21.03 15.78
CA LEU A 276 5.38 20.91 17.12
C LEU A 276 4.49 22.10 17.49
N GLU A 277 4.89 23.33 17.14
CA GLU A 277 4.06 24.53 17.37
C GLU A 277 2.72 24.44 16.63
N ALA A 278 2.76 24.05 15.34
CA ALA A 278 1.55 23.87 14.53
C ALA A 278 0.64 22.74 15.08
N ASN A 279 1.25 21.65 15.54
CA ASN A 279 0.53 20.53 16.13
C ASN A 279 -0.08 20.88 17.51
N THR A 280 0.59 21.71 18.30
CA THR A 280 0.05 22.24 19.57
C THR A 280 -1.23 23.04 19.33
N ALA A 281 -1.21 23.95 18.35
CA ALA A 281 -2.41 24.71 17.98
C ALA A 281 -3.57 23.79 17.51
N THR A 282 -3.23 22.70 16.81
CA THR A 282 -4.22 21.71 16.40
C THR A 282 -4.77 20.91 17.58
N ALA A 283 -3.91 20.51 18.52
CA ALA A 283 -4.30 19.74 19.71
C ALA A 283 -5.24 20.53 20.62
N LEU A 284 -5.07 21.84 20.75
CA LEU A 284 -5.97 22.70 21.52
C LEU A 284 -7.42 22.66 21.03
N ARG A 285 -7.66 22.32 19.77
CA ARG A 285 -9.01 22.16 19.21
C ARG A 285 -9.76 20.92 19.75
N ALA A 286 -9.10 20.09 20.54
CA ALA A 286 -9.77 19.03 21.28
C ALA A 286 -10.74 19.58 22.33
N PHE A 287 -10.49 20.77 22.85
CA PHE A 287 -11.16 21.34 23.99
C PHE A 287 -12.05 22.52 23.57
N ASP A 288 -13.16 22.72 24.29
CA ASP A 288 -14.06 23.82 24.04
C ASP A 288 -13.45 25.17 24.46
N GLU A 289 -13.92 26.26 23.86
CA GLU A 289 -13.49 27.62 24.24
C GLU A 289 -13.76 27.89 25.75
N GLY A 290 -12.73 28.34 26.46
CA GLY A 290 -12.79 28.65 27.86
C GLY A 290 -12.42 27.50 28.82
N VAL A 291 -12.11 26.34 28.32
CA VAL A 291 -11.49 25.25 29.11
C VAL A 291 -10.03 25.60 29.36
N GLU A 292 -9.62 25.70 30.60
CA GLU A 292 -8.22 25.83 30.97
C GLU A 292 -7.55 24.44 30.81
N VAL A 293 -6.60 24.33 29.90
CA VAL A 293 -5.83 23.11 29.66
C VAL A 293 -4.37 23.44 29.45
N GLU A 294 -3.50 22.76 30.15
CA GLU A 294 -2.06 22.80 29.92
C GLU A 294 -1.67 21.59 29.06
N LEU A 295 -1.16 21.87 27.84
CA LEU A 295 -0.63 20.84 26.95
C LEU A 295 0.88 20.74 27.07
N THR A 296 1.37 19.59 27.50
CA THR A 296 2.78 19.26 27.56
C THR A 296 3.10 18.25 26.46
N PRO A 297 4.02 18.55 25.50
CA PRO A 297 4.46 17.56 24.52
C PRO A 297 5.03 16.31 25.19
N VAL A 298 4.72 15.13 24.63
CA VAL A 298 5.20 13.85 25.14
C VAL A 298 5.90 13.10 24.04
N GLU A 299 7.06 12.52 24.35
CA GLU A 299 7.78 11.64 23.44
C GLU A 299 7.10 10.26 23.42
N ALA A 300 6.96 9.71 22.23
CA ALA A 300 6.43 8.36 22.01
C ALA A 300 7.51 7.50 21.35
N THR A 301 8.40 6.94 22.17
CA THR A 301 9.52 6.10 21.72
C THR A 301 9.00 4.89 20.93
N GLY A 302 9.65 4.57 19.81
CA GLY A 302 9.29 3.45 18.93
C GLY A 302 8.18 3.73 17.92
N SER A 303 7.52 4.90 17.97
CA SER A 303 6.39 5.23 17.09
C SER A 303 6.87 5.81 15.75
N PHE A 304 7.17 4.93 14.77
CA PHE A 304 7.55 5.31 13.39
C PHE A 304 6.36 5.30 12.41
N GLY A 305 5.13 5.25 12.91
CA GLY A 305 3.91 5.26 12.12
C GLY A 305 3.44 6.66 11.73
N ILE A 306 2.13 6.80 11.57
CA ILE A 306 1.44 8.01 11.11
C ILE A 306 1.16 9.03 12.21
N ALA A 307 1.57 8.79 13.45
CA ALA A 307 1.46 9.76 14.53
C ALA A 307 2.45 10.90 14.32
N VAL A 308 1.97 12.13 14.51
CA VAL A 308 2.75 13.35 14.24
C VAL A 308 2.99 14.18 15.49
N ALA A 309 2.20 14.00 16.54
CA ALA A 309 2.42 14.60 17.85
C ALA A 309 1.60 13.89 18.93
N ALA A 310 2.07 13.99 20.17
CA ALA A 310 1.34 13.57 21.36
C ALA A 310 1.53 14.59 22.48
N PHE A 311 0.47 14.82 23.24
CA PHE A 311 0.45 15.77 24.34
C PHE A 311 -0.23 15.14 25.56
N LYS A 312 0.34 15.41 26.72
CA LYS A 312 -0.37 15.27 27.99
C LYS A 312 -1.19 16.53 28.21
N ALA A 313 -2.49 16.39 28.40
CA ALA A 313 -3.42 17.45 28.71
C ALA A 313 -3.75 17.38 30.19
N ASP A 314 -3.38 18.42 30.95
CA ASP A 314 -3.73 18.55 32.35
C ASP A 314 -4.96 19.48 32.48
N LEU A 315 -6.07 18.91 32.97
CA LEU A 315 -7.35 19.59 33.19
C LEU A 315 -7.57 19.89 34.69
N GLY A 316 -6.52 19.75 35.52
CA GLY A 316 -6.55 19.95 36.97
C GLY A 316 -6.99 18.70 37.73
N GLU A 317 -8.15 18.16 37.47
CA GLU A 317 -8.68 16.96 38.16
C GLU A 317 -8.45 15.69 37.34
N GLU A 318 -8.21 15.82 36.03
CA GLU A 318 -8.10 14.71 35.08
C GLU A 318 -6.89 14.90 34.15
N ILE A 319 -6.18 13.82 33.90
CA ILE A 319 -5.12 13.77 32.87
C ILE A 319 -5.67 13.03 31.66
N GLN A 320 -5.54 13.66 30.51
CA GLN A 320 -5.85 13.07 29.20
C GLN A 320 -4.63 13.15 28.29
N TYR A 321 -4.65 12.39 27.21
CA TYR A 321 -3.61 12.39 26.18
C TYR A 321 -4.22 12.76 24.84
N VAL A 322 -3.69 13.79 24.20
CA VAL A 322 -4.12 14.23 22.87
C VAL A 322 -3.10 13.71 21.86
N ILE A 323 -3.53 12.86 20.94
CA ILE A 323 -2.67 12.24 19.94
C ILE A 323 -3.16 12.66 18.56
N LEU A 324 -2.25 13.22 17.77
CA LEU A 324 -2.51 13.61 16.39
C LEU A 324 -1.91 12.57 15.45
N THR A 325 -2.70 12.14 14.48
CA THR A 325 -2.28 11.22 13.43
C THR A 325 -2.61 11.80 12.06
N GLN A 326 -1.79 11.48 11.06
CA GLN A 326 -1.97 11.98 9.71
C GLN A 326 -1.80 10.85 8.68
N PRO A 327 -2.78 9.95 8.53
CA PRO A 327 -2.75 8.93 7.49
C PRO A 327 -3.00 9.53 6.10
N PHE A 328 -2.61 8.79 5.06
CA PHE A 328 -3.02 9.09 3.69
C PHE A 328 -4.41 8.54 3.42
N GLY A 329 -5.30 9.41 2.92
CA GLY A 329 -6.61 9.06 2.41
C GLY A 329 -6.62 8.86 0.90
N PHE A 330 -7.79 9.01 0.29
CA PHE A 330 -7.97 8.85 -1.14
C PHE A 330 -7.14 9.87 -1.95
N GLY A 331 -6.41 9.36 -2.96
CA GLY A 331 -5.55 10.18 -3.83
C GLY A 331 -4.33 10.76 -3.13
N ASP A 332 -3.79 10.02 -2.14
CA ASP A 332 -2.60 10.37 -1.35
C ASP A 332 -2.72 11.70 -0.58
N LYS A 333 -3.96 12.11 -0.32
CA LYS A 333 -4.22 13.29 0.49
C LYS A 333 -4.10 12.98 1.97
N THR A 334 -3.39 13.82 2.68
CA THR A 334 -3.22 13.71 4.13
C THR A 334 -4.54 14.03 4.84
N MET A 335 -4.96 13.13 5.73
CA MET A 335 -6.09 13.33 6.62
C MET A 335 -5.56 13.64 8.02
N LYS A 336 -6.04 14.72 8.65
CA LYS A 336 -5.69 15.03 10.05
C LYS A 336 -6.72 14.42 10.98
N MET A 337 -6.27 13.68 11.98
CA MET A 337 -7.13 13.04 12.97
C MET A 337 -6.59 13.29 14.37
N LEU A 338 -7.51 13.52 15.31
CA LEU A 338 -7.22 13.83 16.69
C LEU A 338 -7.96 12.86 17.58
N HIS A 339 -7.23 12.25 18.51
CA HIS A 339 -7.75 11.37 19.53
C HIS A 339 -7.45 11.95 20.90
N VAL A 340 -8.45 11.98 21.78
CA VAL A 340 -8.25 12.22 23.20
C VAL A 340 -8.49 10.91 23.93
N ILE A 341 -7.49 10.45 24.66
CA ILE A 341 -7.52 9.19 25.41
C ILE A 341 -7.31 9.51 26.88
N ASN A 342 -8.19 9.00 27.76
CA ASN A 342 -8.08 9.20 29.19
C ASN A 342 -6.97 8.29 29.78
N ALA A 343 -6.68 8.47 31.07
CA ALA A 343 -5.65 7.71 31.77
C ALA A 343 -5.90 6.18 31.80
N ASN A 344 -7.15 5.73 31.56
CA ASN A 344 -7.51 4.32 31.50
C ASN A 344 -7.36 3.71 30.10
N GLY A 345 -7.00 4.50 29.10
CA GLY A 345 -6.86 4.04 27.71
C GLY A 345 -8.15 4.08 26.91
N GLU A 346 -9.19 4.80 27.39
CA GLU A 346 -10.45 4.94 26.69
C GLU A 346 -10.45 6.19 25.82
N ILE A 347 -10.90 6.08 24.56
CA ILE A 347 -11.13 7.23 23.69
C ILE A 347 -12.30 8.06 24.28
N VAL A 348 -12.02 9.28 24.71
CA VAL A 348 -13.05 10.22 25.18
C VAL A 348 -13.51 11.16 24.08
N LEU A 349 -12.67 11.39 23.06
CA LEU A 349 -13.00 12.20 21.90
C LEU A 349 -12.23 11.74 20.67
N TYR A 350 -12.90 11.70 19.53
CA TYR A 350 -12.30 11.56 18.21
C TYR A 350 -12.80 12.69 17.30
N LYS A 351 -11.88 13.37 16.64
CA LYS A 351 -12.18 14.37 15.60
C LYS A 351 -11.39 14.03 14.32
N SER A 352 -12.01 14.28 13.19
CA SER A 352 -11.40 14.18 11.88
C SER A 352 -11.19 15.55 11.23
N SER A 353 -10.57 15.59 10.08
CA SER A 353 -10.01 16.78 9.44
C SER A 353 -10.94 17.98 9.36
N GLU A 354 -12.21 17.81 9.02
CA GLU A 354 -13.18 18.91 8.88
C GLU A 354 -13.39 19.70 10.17
N LEU A 355 -13.25 19.02 11.32
CA LEU A 355 -13.41 19.63 12.65
C LEU A 355 -12.10 20.17 13.23
N ILE A 356 -10.96 19.89 12.58
CA ILE A 356 -9.63 20.23 13.08
C ILE A 356 -9.02 21.39 12.30
N ILE A 357 -9.37 21.56 11.01
CA ILE A 357 -8.76 22.53 10.11
C ILE A 357 -9.77 23.61 9.74
N ASP A 358 -9.33 24.90 9.77
CA ASP A 358 -10.10 25.99 9.17
C ASP A 358 -9.75 26.06 7.68
N GLY A 359 -10.76 26.07 6.82
CA GLY A 359 -10.59 26.21 5.38
C GLY A 359 -11.10 25.02 4.58
N GLU A 360 -10.74 24.96 3.32
CA GLU A 360 -11.16 23.90 2.42
C GLU A 360 -10.56 22.55 2.84
N TYR A 361 -11.44 21.65 3.22
CA TYR A 361 -11.12 20.28 3.53
C TYR A 361 -11.56 19.36 2.39
N TYR A 362 -10.71 18.41 2.05
CA TYR A 362 -11.03 17.36 1.12
C TYR A 362 -11.18 16.02 1.83
N SER A 363 -12.40 15.56 2.03
CA SER A 363 -12.70 14.18 2.39
C SER A 363 -13.11 13.40 1.16
N ALA A 364 -12.60 12.19 1.01
CA ALA A 364 -13.10 11.27 0.01
C ALA A 364 -14.54 10.82 0.33
N HIS A 365 -14.96 10.99 1.60
CA HIS A 365 -16.27 10.57 2.05
C HIS A 365 -16.72 11.32 3.31
N GLU A 366 -17.74 12.16 3.20
CA GLU A 366 -18.29 12.98 4.28
C GLU A 366 -18.81 12.16 5.47
N LEU A 367 -19.24 10.91 5.24
CA LEU A 367 -19.80 10.05 6.28
C LEU A 367 -18.84 9.77 7.44
N THR A 368 -17.52 9.82 7.23
CA THR A 368 -16.54 9.64 8.32
C THR A 368 -16.48 10.82 9.28
N ASP A 369 -17.02 11.97 8.90
CA ASP A 369 -17.08 13.19 9.70
C ASP A 369 -18.43 13.36 10.40
N GLU A 370 -19.42 12.50 10.16
CA GLU A 370 -20.71 12.54 10.83
C GLU A 370 -20.57 12.29 12.34
N ALA A 371 -21.32 13.06 13.13
CA ALA A 371 -21.30 12.95 14.60
C ALA A 371 -21.62 11.53 15.10
N ALA A 372 -22.57 10.84 14.44
CA ALA A 372 -22.94 9.46 14.77
C ALA A 372 -21.80 8.48 14.51
N TYR A 373 -21.08 8.65 13.38
CA TYR A 373 -19.92 7.82 13.05
C TYR A 373 -18.80 8.01 14.09
N ARG A 374 -18.50 9.24 14.46
CA ARG A 374 -17.44 9.54 15.44
C ARG A 374 -17.79 9.07 16.84
N ALA A 375 -19.05 9.21 17.25
CA ALA A 375 -19.52 8.84 18.59
C ALA A 375 -19.36 7.34 18.91
N GLN A 376 -19.35 6.47 17.89
CA GLN A 376 -19.19 5.03 18.10
C GLN A 376 -17.82 4.64 18.70
N PHE A 377 -16.80 5.50 18.55
CA PHE A 377 -15.46 5.24 19.07
C PHE A 377 -15.29 5.70 20.54
N THR A 378 -16.24 6.48 21.07
CA THR A 378 -16.17 6.97 22.46
C THR A 378 -16.34 5.81 23.44
N GLY A 379 -15.49 5.74 24.44
CA GLY A 379 -15.44 4.69 25.46
C GLY A 379 -14.72 3.42 25.03
N LEU A 380 -14.19 3.35 23.79
CA LEU A 380 -13.40 2.21 23.33
C LEU A 380 -11.97 2.28 23.86
N THR A 381 -11.44 1.11 24.19
CA THR A 381 -10.03 0.87 24.46
C THR A 381 -9.44 0.07 23.32
N GLU A 382 -8.11 -0.09 23.25
CA GLU A 382 -7.46 -0.98 22.28
C GLU A 382 -8.09 -2.39 22.27
N ALA A 383 -8.40 -2.94 23.45
CA ALA A 383 -8.96 -4.30 23.59
C ALA A 383 -10.40 -4.42 23.07
N THR A 384 -11.17 -3.32 23.00
CA THR A 384 -12.56 -3.31 22.56
C THR A 384 -12.76 -2.71 21.17
N TYR A 385 -11.71 -2.11 20.62
CA TYR A 385 -11.69 -1.57 19.27
C TYR A 385 -11.62 -2.67 18.21
N SER A 386 -12.30 -2.48 17.09
CA SER A 386 -12.17 -3.32 15.89
C SER A 386 -12.18 -2.47 14.63
N ASP A 387 -11.30 -2.77 13.68
CA ASP A 387 -11.23 -2.10 12.38
C ASP A 387 -12.55 -2.14 11.60
N ASP A 388 -13.36 -3.19 11.80
CA ASP A 388 -14.68 -3.31 11.17
C ASP A 388 -15.62 -2.14 11.51
N MET A 389 -15.40 -1.48 12.65
CA MET A 389 -16.17 -0.31 13.06
C MET A 389 -15.93 0.92 12.19
N THR A 390 -14.80 0.98 11.48
CA THR A 390 -14.45 2.11 10.61
C THR A 390 -15.02 1.99 9.20
N ILE A 391 -15.59 0.84 8.83
CA ILE A 391 -15.99 0.53 7.45
C ILE A 391 -17.17 1.38 7.02
N VAL A 392 -16.96 2.18 5.97
CA VAL A 392 -18.00 2.91 5.25
C VAL A 392 -18.06 2.39 3.82
N ALA A 393 -19.22 1.91 3.39
CA ALA A 393 -19.42 1.36 2.06
C ALA A 393 -19.08 2.41 0.97
N GLY A 394 -18.23 2.03 0.02
CA GLY A 394 -17.77 2.93 -1.04
C GLY A 394 -16.62 3.87 -0.64
N ALA A 395 -16.16 3.85 0.62
CA ALA A 395 -15.07 4.68 1.14
C ALA A 395 -13.92 3.86 1.73
N THR A 396 -13.56 2.74 1.12
CA THR A 396 -12.58 1.76 1.66
C THR A 396 -11.25 2.41 2.03
N ILE A 397 -10.69 3.28 1.18
CA ILE A 397 -9.38 3.91 1.43
C ILE A 397 -9.47 4.83 2.66
N THR A 398 -10.52 5.64 2.75
CA THR A 398 -10.77 6.52 3.91
C THR A 398 -11.00 5.71 5.17
N SER A 399 -11.79 4.63 5.11
CA SER A 399 -12.04 3.72 6.24
C SER A 399 -10.75 3.09 6.77
N ASN A 400 -9.88 2.63 5.87
CA ASN A 400 -8.57 2.09 6.24
C ASN A 400 -7.67 3.15 6.88
N ALA A 401 -7.72 4.40 6.40
CA ALA A 401 -6.99 5.51 7.01
C ALA A 401 -7.49 5.80 8.44
N VAL A 402 -8.81 5.78 8.67
CA VAL A 402 -9.40 5.92 10.01
C VAL A 402 -8.96 4.76 10.92
N ALA A 403 -9.01 3.52 10.42
CA ALA A 403 -8.57 2.34 11.18
C ALA A 403 -7.09 2.45 11.58
N ALA A 404 -6.21 2.80 10.63
CA ALA A 404 -4.80 3.02 10.89
C ALA A 404 -4.56 4.12 11.93
N SER A 405 -5.38 5.19 11.89
CA SER A 405 -5.31 6.30 12.83
C SER A 405 -5.65 5.89 14.27
N HIS A 406 -6.71 5.10 14.48
CA HIS A 406 -7.06 4.59 15.82
C HIS A 406 -5.97 3.66 16.37
N ARG A 407 -5.45 2.74 15.54
CA ARG A 407 -4.35 1.85 15.96
C ARG A 407 -3.10 2.64 16.36
N ALA A 408 -2.71 3.62 15.54
CA ALA A 408 -1.56 4.47 15.84
C ALA A 408 -1.76 5.28 17.13
N ALA A 409 -2.98 5.75 17.40
CA ALA A 409 -3.28 6.46 18.63
C ALA A 409 -3.15 5.58 19.87
N PHE A 410 -3.63 4.33 19.83
CA PHE A 410 -3.44 3.37 20.93
C PHE A 410 -1.98 2.97 21.11
N GLU A 411 -1.24 2.71 20.00
CA GLU A 411 0.20 2.41 20.05
C GLU A 411 0.97 3.53 20.76
N VAL A 412 0.76 4.80 20.34
CA VAL A 412 1.41 5.95 20.97
C VAL A 412 1.05 6.08 22.45
N PHE A 413 -0.24 5.92 22.79
CA PHE A 413 -0.68 5.95 24.18
C PHE A 413 0.03 4.89 25.03
N ASN A 414 0.12 3.67 24.53
CA ASN A 414 0.79 2.57 25.25
C ASN A 414 2.28 2.85 25.42
N ASN A 415 2.97 3.32 24.38
CA ASN A 415 4.39 3.69 24.44
C ASN A 415 4.64 4.80 25.48
N ILE A 416 3.77 5.79 25.59
CA ILE A 416 3.84 6.83 26.62
C ILE A 416 3.65 6.25 28.03
N LYS A 417 2.73 5.30 28.19
CA LYS A 417 2.44 4.68 29.49
C LYS A 417 3.56 3.74 29.96
N GLU A 418 4.22 3.07 29.05
CA GLU A 418 5.36 2.18 29.37
C GLU A 418 6.63 2.97 29.74
N ALA A 419 6.77 4.19 29.21
CA ALA A 419 7.91 5.08 29.49
C ALA A 419 7.75 5.88 30.79
N ALA A 420 6.55 5.97 31.37
CA ALA A 420 6.22 6.75 32.59
C ALA A 420 6.33 5.91 33.85
#